data_bb3af887d8ebc5530a4577827331486d
#
_entry.id   bb3af887d8ebc5530a4577827331486d
#
_cell.length_a   1.000
_cell.length_b   1.000
_cell.length_c   1.000
_cell.angle_alpha   90.00
_cell.angle_beta   90.00
_cell.angle_gamma   90.00
#
_symmetry.space_group_name_H-M   'P 1'
#
loop_
_entity.id
_entity.type
_entity.pdbx_description
1 polymer ?
#
loop_
_entity_poly.entity_id
_entity_poly.type
_entity_poly.pdbx_seq_one_letter_code
_entity_poly.pdbx_strand_id
1 'polypeptide(L)'
;MKNIEHIQKRILKSGIKNPKIAVLASGGVDSSAVVSILYDLGYRPTLFYIQIGMDKDGFEDCSWEDDITMVQMLAKKYNLPLEIISLHDEYWEHVVQYTIDTVKQGLTPNPDMMCNKLIKFGVFNEKVGYQYDFIATGHYATTTYVNDVLYLSTAPDPVKDQTDFLAQINFTQVQKLLFPTGGLTKTEVRELATKAQLPSAQRKDSQGICFLGKINYNEFIERALGTKPGRIIEKETGKTIGTHKGYWFHTIGQRKGLGLSGGPWFVVKKDIKRNIILVSRGYDPQDQYGQHIQMAELNNISQSPWAYLGINDETTSIEVCFKIRHTPEFTRGSLRYNAEKSRYELDSQTPIQGIAPGQYAVIYDIDHNICFGSGMIIKGY
;
A
#
# COMPACT_ATOMS: atom_id res chain seq x y z
N MET A 1 27.63 -2.08 6.02
CA MET A 1 27.31 -0.86 5.27
C MET A 1 27.01 -1.09 3.77
N LYS A 2 27.28 -2.29 3.21
CA LYS A 2 26.99 -2.58 1.79
C LYS A 2 25.51 -2.38 1.40
N ASN A 3 24.58 -2.59 2.33
CA ASN A 3 23.14 -2.58 2.04
C ASN A 3 22.50 -1.19 1.95
N ILE A 4 23.27 -0.09 2.18
CA ILE A 4 22.79 1.30 2.05
C ILE A 4 23.47 2.08 0.91
N GLU A 5 24.38 1.43 0.17
CA GLU A 5 25.10 2.04 -0.97
C GLU A 5 24.12 2.51 -2.08
N HIS A 6 22.96 1.89 -2.20
CA HIS A 6 21.94 2.28 -3.16
C HIS A 6 21.49 3.74 -3.00
N ILE A 7 21.47 4.27 -1.76
CA ILE A 7 21.10 5.66 -1.48
C ILE A 7 22.17 6.62 -2.00
N GLN A 8 23.44 6.33 -1.72
CA GLN A 8 24.53 7.16 -2.21
C GLN A 8 24.58 7.14 -3.74
N LYS A 9 24.45 5.95 -4.38
CA LYS A 9 24.37 5.82 -5.84
C LYS A 9 23.20 6.62 -6.41
N ARG A 10 22.03 6.58 -5.75
CA ARG A 10 20.84 7.32 -6.16
C ARG A 10 21.05 8.84 -6.12
N ILE A 11 21.66 9.34 -5.04
CA ILE A 11 21.96 10.76 -4.87
C ILE A 11 23.05 11.18 -5.84
N LEU A 12 24.14 10.42 -5.98
CA LEU A 12 25.23 10.72 -6.93
C LEU A 12 24.71 10.81 -8.38
N LYS A 13 23.83 9.88 -8.79
CA LYS A 13 23.26 9.88 -10.14
C LYS A 13 22.33 11.07 -10.40
N SER A 14 21.78 11.72 -9.37
CA SER A 14 21.00 12.94 -9.53
C SER A 14 21.85 14.16 -9.89
N GLY A 15 23.16 14.12 -9.68
CA GLY A 15 24.07 15.24 -9.91
C GLY A 15 24.02 16.34 -8.82
N ILE A 16 23.16 16.19 -7.80
CA ILE A 16 22.99 17.20 -6.74
C ILE A 16 24.05 16.97 -5.67
N LYS A 17 24.96 17.95 -5.47
CA LYS A 17 26.10 17.82 -4.55
C LYS A 17 25.70 17.81 -3.08
N ASN A 18 24.80 18.71 -2.66
CA ASN A 18 24.34 18.87 -1.28
C ASN A 18 22.80 18.89 -1.27
N PRO A 19 22.13 17.73 -1.44
CA PRO A 19 20.69 17.70 -1.55
C PRO A 19 20.00 18.11 -0.23
N LYS A 20 18.95 18.91 -0.36
CA LYS A 20 17.98 19.12 0.72
C LYS A 20 17.07 17.92 0.81
N ILE A 21 17.04 17.26 1.95
CA ILE A 21 16.25 16.03 2.16
C ILE A 21 15.21 16.29 3.23
N ALA A 22 13.94 16.03 2.90
CA ALA A 22 12.85 15.92 3.87
C ALA A 22 12.71 14.45 4.30
N VAL A 23 12.59 14.17 5.59
CA VAL A 23 12.29 12.82 6.10
C VAL A 23 10.88 12.80 6.66
N LEU A 24 10.01 11.93 6.15
CA LEU A 24 8.70 11.67 6.73
C LEU A 24 8.87 10.76 7.96
N ALA A 25 8.86 11.34 9.16
CA ALA A 25 9.09 10.67 10.42
C ALA A 25 7.75 10.40 11.14
N SER A 26 7.38 9.13 11.29
CA SER A 26 6.14 8.71 11.94
C SER A 26 6.29 8.33 13.41
N GLY A 27 7.48 8.49 14.01
CA GLY A 27 7.77 7.99 15.37
C GLY A 27 8.01 6.48 15.46
N GLY A 28 7.84 5.74 14.36
CA GLY A 28 8.14 4.30 14.28
C GLY A 28 9.64 4.00 14.10
N VAL A 29 10.02 2.74 14.32
CA VAL A 29 11.42 2.30 14.24
C VAL A 29 12.00 2.50 12.82
N ASP A 30 11.23 2.22 11.78
CA ASP A 30 11.70 2.29 10.39
C ASP A 30 12.01 3.73 9.99
N SER A 31 11.10 4.67 10.25
CA SER A 31 11.33 6.09 9.97
C SER A 31 12.46 6.69 10.80
N SER A 32 12.66 6.21 12.03
CA SER A 32 13.79 6.62 12.87
C SER A 32 15.12 6.09 12.33
N ALA A 33 15.14 4.86 11.81
CA ALA A 33 16.32 4.29 11.16
C ALA A 33 16.73 5.08 9.92
N VAL A 34 15.74 5.56 9.12
CA VAL A 34 16.00 6.48 7.98
C VAL A 34 16.84 7.68 8.40
N VAL A 35 16.45 8.31 9.52
CA VAL A 35 17.19 9.49 10.03
C VAL A 35 18.62 9.11 10.41
N SER A 36 18.81 8.01 11.14
CA SER A 36 20.13 7.51 11.53
C SER A 36 21.02 7.26 10.32
N ILE A 37 20.49 6.53 9.31
CA ILE A 37 21.23 6.20 8.08
C ILE A 37 21.67 7.46 7.35
N LEU A 38 20.75 8.41 7.12
CA LEU A 38 21.08 9.64 6.42
C LEU A 38 22.09 10.49 7.20
N TYR A 39 21.97 10.56 8.53
CA TYR A 39 22.91 11.27 9.39
C TYR A 39 24.32 10.66 9.32
N ASP A 40 24.43 9.33 9.36
CA ASP A 40 25.70 8.60 9.27
C ASP A 40 26.34 8.74 7.88
N LEU A 41 25.52 8.92 6.83
CA LEU A 41 25.99 9.25 5.47
C LEU A 41 26.42 10.73 5.31
N GLY A 42 26.32 11.55 6.37
CA GLY A 42 26.74 12.95 6.38
C GLY A 42 25.63 13.95 6.03
N TYR A 43 24.40 13.50 5.74
CA TYR A 43 23.29 14.41 5.46
C TYR A 43 22.65 14.97 6.73
N ARG A 44 22.01 16.13 6.60
CA ARG A 44 21.30 16.81 7.68
C ARG A 44 19.88 17.12 7.23
N PRO A 45 18.99 16.10 7.25
CA PRO A 45 17.63 16.27 6.76
C PRO A 45 16.76 17.11 7.70
N THR A 46 15.69 17.70 7.16
CA THR A 46 14.58 18.22 7.94
C THR A 46 13.57 17.09 8.19
N LEU A 47 13.15 16.91 9.43
CA LEU A 47 12.15 15.92 9.80
C LEU A 47 10.76 16.53 9.67
N PHE A 48 9.83 15.76 9.13
CA PHE A 48 8.42 16.14 9.03
C PHE A 48 7.54 15.07 9.67
N TYR A 49 6.72 15.49 10.62
CA TYR A 49 5.63 14.67 11.11
C TYR A 49 4.34 15.12 10.43
N ILE A 50 3.68 14.21 9.67
CA ILE A 50 2.39 14.47 9.05
C ILE A 50 1.30 14.08 10.05
N GLN A 51 0.57 15.07 10.55
CA GLN A 51 -0.56 14.86 11.45
C GLN A 51 -1.84 14.65 10.62
N ILE A 52 -2.41 13.45 10.72
CA ILE A 52 -3.64 13.03 10.04
C ILE A 52 -4.70 12.51 11.01
N GLY A 53 -4.61 12.90 12.29
CA GLY A 53 -5.48 12.41 13.36
C GLY A 53 -6.96 12.61 13.08
N MET A 54 -7.81 11.77 13.71
CA MET A 54 -9.26 11.77 13.56
C MET A 54 -9.98 12.47 14.74
N ASP A 55 -9.26 13.29 15.51
CA ASP A 55 -9.75 13.89 16.77
C ASP A 55 -10.99 14.78 16.59
N LYS A 56 -11.13 15.41 15.40
CA LYS A 56 -12.28 16.28 15.09
C LYS A 56 -13.58 15.51 14.87
N ASP A 57 -13.52 14.21 14.65
CA ASP A 57 -14.65 13.38 14.22
C ASP A 57 -15.16 12.44 15.32
N GLY A 58 -14.78 12.70 16.58
CA GLY A 58 -15.22 11.91 17.74
C GLY A 58 -14.53 10.54 17.87
N PHE A 59 -13.35 10.38 17.27
CA PHE A 59 -12.49 9.21 17.42
C PHE A 59 -11.37 9.55 18.40
N GLU A 60 -11.59 9.30 19.69
CA GLU A 60 -10.74 9.77 20.80
C GLU A 60 -9.40 9.04 21.00
N ASP A 61 -8.96 8.13 20.13
CA ASP A 61 -7.83 7.26 20.46
C ASP A 61 -6.72 7.27 19.39
N CYS A 62 -6.19 8.45 19.07
CA CYS A 62 -5.01 8.58 18.23
C CYS A 62 -3.75 8.74 19.09
N SER A 63 -2.82 7.80 18.98
CA SER A 63 -1.50 7.83 19.65
C SER A 63 -0.53 8.87 19.04
N TRP A 64 -1.06 9.91 18.38
CA TRP A 64 -0.26 10.92 17.71
C TRP A 64 0.66 11.71 18.66
N GLU A 65 0.27 11.90 19.92
CA GLU A 65 1.10 12.55 20.94
C GLU A 65 2.36 11.73 21.24
N ASP A 66 2.20 10.42 21.39
CA ASP A 66 3.33 9.51 21.58
C ASP A 66 4.26 9.50 20.35
N ASP A 67 3.68 9.55 19.15
CA ASP A 67 4.44 9.58 17.91
C ASP A 67 5.24 10.88 17.77
N ILE A 68 4.61 12.02 18.02
CA ILE A 68 5.29 13.34 18.04
C ILE A 68 6.40 13.35 19.07
N THR A 69 6.15 12.84 20.28
CA THR A 69 7.17 12.76 21.34
C THR A 69 8.39 11.97 20.86
N MET A 70 8.18 10.82 20.20
CA MET A 70 9.28 10.02 19.64
C MET A 70 10.07 10.79 18.57
N VAL A 71 9.37 11.49 17.67
CA VAL A 71 10.05 12.30 16.63
C VAL A 71 10.80 13.49 17.22
N GLN A 72 10.26 14.14 18.24
CA GLN A 72 10.96 15.22 18.97
C GLN A 72 12.23 14.72 19.65
N MET A 73 12.17 13.55 20.31
CA MET A 73 13.36 12.93 20.90
C MET A 73 14.41 12.58 19.84
N LEU A 74 13.97 12.10 18.68
CA LEU A 74 14.83 11.78 17.54
C LEU A 74 15.50 13.05 16.98
N ALA A 75 14.73 14.11 16.75
CA ALA A 75 15.21 15.40 16.28
C ALA A 75 16.25 15.99 17.23
N LYS A 76 15.98 15.97 18.55
CA LYS A 76 16.91 16.41 19.59
C LYS A 76 18.19 15.59 19.61
N LYS A 77 18.09 14.25 19.50
CA LYS A 77 19.27 13.35 19.49
C LYS A 77 20.26 13.69 18.38
N TYR A 78 19.76 14.00 17.18
CA TYR A 78 20.58 14.28 16.01
C TYR A 78 20.78 15.79 15.75
N ASN A 79 20.22 16.65 16.59
CA ASN A 79 20.21 18.11 16.41
C ASN A 79 19.72 18.51 15.01
N LEU A 80 18.55 17.99 14.61
CA LEU A 80 17.93 18.22 13.31
C LEU A 80 16.64 19.04 13.45
N PRO A 81 16.29 19.86 12.45
CA PRO A 81 15.03 20.59 12.45
C PRO A 81 13.85 19.62 12.33
N LEU A 82 12.76 19.93 13.03
CA LEU A 82 11.49 19.20 13.00
C LEU A 82 10.36 20.17 12.73
N GLU A 83 9.52 19.81 11.77
CA GLU A 83 8.27 20.49 11.44
C GLU A 83 7.08 19.52 11.56
N ILE A 84 5.97 20.01 12.08
CA ILE A 84 4.70 19.28 12.16
C ILE A 84 3.76 19.92 11.16
N ILE A 85 3.26 19.11 10.23
CA ILE A 85 2.31 19.58 9.22
C ILE A 85 0.98 18.83 9.38
N SER A 86 -0.12 19.58 9.55
CA SER A 86 -1.47 19.00 9.54
C SER A 86 -1.94 18.83 8.10
N LEU A 87 -2.27 17.60 7.74
CA LEU A 87 -2.91 17.24 6.47
C LEU A 87 -4.23 16.49 6.74
N HIS A 88 -4.90 16.84 7.84
CA HIS A 88 -6.13 16.18 8.28
C HIS A 88 -7.26 16.34 7.24
N ASP A 89 -7.53 17.56 6.80
CA ASP A 89 -8.65 17.85 5.91
C ASP A 89 -8.43 17.19 4.53
N GLU A 90 -7.20 17.25 4.00
CA GLU A 90 -6.85 16.61 2.73
C GLU A 90 -6.85 15.08 2.84
N TYR A 91 -6.44 14.55 3.98
CA TYR A 91 -6.51 13.12 4.22
C TYR A 91 -7.96 12.64 4.25
N TRP A 92 -8.84 13.38 4.92
CA TRP A 92 -10.25 13.09 4.94
C TRP A 92 -10.86 13.10 3.54
N GLU A 93 -10.62 14.17 2.79
CA GLU A 93 -11.16 14.35 1.44
C GLU A 93 -10.67 13.26 0.46
N HIS A 94 -9.37 12.95 0.46
CA HIS A 94 -8.77 12.11 -0.57
C HIS A 94 -8.72 10.62 -0.19
N VAL A 95 -8.58 10.27 1.08
CA VAL A 95 -8.38 8.87 1.49
C VAL A 95 -9.60 8.31 2.20
N VAL A 96 -10.14 9.05 3.18
CA VAL A 96 -11.30 8.58 3.94
C VAL A 96 -12.54 8.55 3.06
N GLN A 97 -12.81 9.63 2.32
CA GLN A 97 -13.96 9.70 1.42
C GLN A 97 -13.86 8.66 0.30
N TYR A 98 -12.67 8.48 -0.31
CA TYR A 98 -12.41 7.39 -1.26
C TYR A 98 -12.77 6.02 -0.67
N THR A 99 -12.36 5.76 0.59
CA THR A 99 -12.64 4.50 1.28
C THR A 99 -14.15 4.28 1.43
N ILE A 100 -14.87 5.29 1.93
CA ILE A 100 -16.33 5.25 2.12
C ILE A 100 -17.06 5.01 0.79
N ASP A 101 -16.70 5.77 -0.25
CA ASP A 101 -17.37 5.67 -1.56
C ASP A 101 -17.09 4.32 -2.25
N THR A 102 -15.87 3.80 -2.09
CA THR A 102 -15.51 2.49 -2.63
C THR A 102 -16.32 1.37 -1.97
N VAL A 103 -16.47 1.37 -0.64
CA VAL A 103 -17.27 0.33 0.04
C VAL A 103 -18.76 0.48 -0.23
N LYS A 104 -19.28 1.71 -0.41
CA LYS A 104 -20.67 1.95 -0.86
C LYS A 104 -20.96 1.29 -2.21
N GLN A 105 -19.99 1.27 -3.11
CA GLN A 105 -20.08 0.60 -4.41
C GLN A 105 -19.91 -0.93 -4.29
N GLY A 106 -19.71 -1.46 -3.08
CA GLY A 106 -19.48 -2.88 -2.83
C GLY A 106 -18.07 -3.35 -3.22
N LEU A 107 -17.18 -2.42 -3.53
CA LEU A 107 -15.79 -2.68 -3.86
C LEU A 107 -14.93 -2.74 -2.59
N THR A 108 -13.71 -3.21 -2.72
CA THR A 108 -12.74 -3.29 -1.61
C THR A 108 -11.68 -2.22 -1.80
N PRO A 109 -11.61 -1.18 -0.95
CA PRO A 109 -10.63 -0.10 -1.09
C PRO A 109 -9.21 -0.53 -0.69
N ASN A 110 -8.23 0.27 -1.12
CA ASN A 110 -6.86 0.21 -0.63
C ASN A 110 -6.42 1.61 -0.14
N PRO A 111 -6.80 1.99 1.08
CA PRO A 111 -6.51 3.33 1.60
C PRO A 111 -5.03 3.62 1.79
N ASP A 112 -4.20 2.60 2.11
CA ASP A 112 -2.76 2.80 2.32
C ASP A 112 -2.04 3.17 1.01
N MET A 113 -2.41 2.57 -0.10
CA MET A 113 -1.92 2.93 -1.43
C MET A 113 -2.32 4.36 -1.81
N MET A 114 -3.57 4.75 -1.54
CA MET A 114 -4.05 6.12 -1.79
C MET A 114 -3.38 7.13 -0.86
N CYS A 115 -3.15 6.79 0.40
CA CYS A 115 -2.41 7.64 1.33
C CYS A 115 -0.99 7.93 0.81
N ASN A 116 -0.28 6.91 0.33
CA ASN A 116 1.05 7.11 -0.24
C ASN A 116 1.01 8.02 -1.47
N LYS A 117 0.11 7.74 -2.44
CA LYS A 117 -0.01 8.50 -3.68
C LYS A 117 -0.44 9.95 -3.46
N LEU A 118 -1.53 10.14 -2.70
CA LEU A 118 -2.25 11.42 -2.64
C LEU A 118 -1.77 12.30 -1.50
N ILE A 119 -1.44 11.75 -0.35
CA ILE A 119 -1.08 12.52 0.84
C ILE A 119 0.43 12.62 1.00
N LYS A 120 1.14 11.49 1.21
CA LYS A 120 2.58 11.52 1.55
C LYS A 120 3.45 12.02 0.40
N PHE A 121 3.09 11.71 -0.84
CA PHE A 121 3.88 12.09 -2.03
C PHE A 121 3.13 13.02 -2.98
N GLY A 122 1.84 13.28 -2.73
CA GLY A 122 1.03 14.29 -3.39
C GLY A 122 0.98 15.59 -2.60
N VAL A 123 -0.02 15.76 -1.74
CA VAL A 123 -0.29 17.00 -0.98
C VAL A 123 0.91 17.46 -0.16
N PHE A 124 1.64 16.55 0.52
CA PHE A 124 2.86 16.93 1.22
C PHE A 124 3.88 17.55 0.26
N ASN A 125 4.08 16.96 -0.93
CA ASN A 125 5.01 17.52 -1.91
C ASN A 125 4.54 18.88 -2.43
N GLU A 126 3.25 19.07 -2.65
CA GLU A 126 2.67 20.34 -3.10
C GLU A 126 2.81 21.45 -2.07
N LYS A 127 2.63 21.15 -0.79
CA LYS A 127 2.68 22.16 0.29
C LYS A 127 4.11 22.47 0.75
N VAL A 128 4.98 21.47 0.86
CA VAL A 128 6.30 21.59 1.49
C VAL A 128 7.39 20.88 0.70
N GLY A 129 7.15 19.66 0.26
CA GLY A 129 8.16 18.78 -0.33
C GLY A 129 8.81 19.33 -1.61
N TYR A 130 8.14 20.25 -2.32
CA TYR A 130 8.70 20.90 -3.52
C TYR A 130 9.97 21.70 -3.24
N GLN A 131 10.19 22.14 -1.99
CA GLN A 131 11.38 22.86 -1.55
C GLN A 131 12.59 21.96 -1.31
N TYR A 132 12.38 20.63 -1.34
CA TYR A 132 13.39 19.62 -1.10
C TYR A 132 13.72 18.87 -2.39
N ASP A 133 14.97 18.48 -2.54
CA ASP A 133 15.40 17.66 -3.67
C ASP A 133 14.91 16.23 -3.53
N PHE A 134 14.87 15.71 -2.29
CA PHE A 134 14.39 14.37 -1.99
C PHE A 134 13.46 14.32 -0.77
N ILE A 135 12.56 13.34 -0.81
CA ILE A 135 11.70 12.95 0.30
C ILE A 135 12.07 11.51 0.69
N ALA A 136 12.60 11.32 1.90
CA ALA A 136 12.98 10.01 2.41
C ALA A 136 11.92 9.43 3.33
N THR A 137 11.67 8.13 3.20
CA THR A 137 10.67 7.40 3.99
C THR A 137 11.18 6.05 4.45
N GLY A 138 10.55 5.48 5.48
CA GLY A 138 10.85 4.15 6.01
C GLY A 138 10.18 3.00 5.26
N HIS A 139 9.71 3.19 4.03
CA HIS A 139 9.16 2.09 3.24
C HIS A 139 10.26 1.11 2.82
N TYR A 140 9.93 -0.17 2.85
CA TYR A 140 10.77 -1.24 2.32
C TYR A 140 10.55 -1.34 0.81
N ALA A 141 11.28 -0.55 0.08
CA ALA A 141 11.36 -0.51 -1.37
C ALA A 141 12.74 0.01 -1.76
N THR A 142 13.16 -0.20 -2.99
CA THR A 142 14.37 0.39 -3.55
C THR A 142 14.08 1.09 -4.87
N THR A 143 15.08 1.71 -5.46
CA THR A 143 15.01 2.21 -6.83
C THR A 143 16.23 1.74 -7.60
N THR A 144 16.04 1.40 -8.87
CA THR A 144 17.10 0.99 -9.76
C THR A 144 17.03 1.73 -11.10
N TYR A 145 18.15 1.83 -11.79
CA TYR A 145 18.22 2.35 -13.14
C TYR A 145 18.42 1.21 -14.13
N VAL A 146 17.56 1.14 -15.13
CA VAL A 146 17.72 0.26 -16.30
C VAL A 146 17.67 1.12 -17.54
N ASN A 147 18.71 1.08 -18.37
CA ASN A 147 18.84 1.94 -19.57
C ASN A 147 18.57 3.42 -19.27
N ASP A 148 19.17 3.93 -18.18
CA ASP A 148 19.00 5.30 -17.67
C ASP A 148 17.58 5.71 -17.22
N VAL A 149 16.62 4.81 -17.27
CA VAL A 149 15.28 5.02 -16.69
C VAL A 149 15.27 4.55 -15.24
N LEU A 150 14.72 5.39 -14.35
CA LEU A 150 14.55 5.06 -12.93
C LEU A 150 13.28 4.25 -12.74
N TYR A 151 13.39 3.12 -12.04
CA TYR A 151 12.26 2.27 -11.66
C TYR A 151 12.15 2.09 -10.15
N LEU A 152 10.93 1.91 -9.67
CA LEU A 152 10.67 1.38 -8.33
C LEU A 152 11.06 -0.11 -8.32
N SER A 153 11.77 -0.54 -7.29
CA SER A 153 12.28 -1.91 -7.17
C SER A 153 11.97 -2.50 -5.81
N THR A 154 11.81 -3.82 -5.77
CA THR A 154 11.53 -4.57 -4.56
C THR A 154 12.64 -4.47 -3.52
N ALA A 155 12.27 -4.68 -2.27
CA ALA A 155 13.20 -4.80 -1.14
C ALA A 155 13.71 -6.25 -1.00
N PRO A 156 14.92 -6.47 -0.41
CA PRO A 156 15.44 -7.81 -0.17
C PRO A 156 14.68 -8.60 0.89
N ASP A 157 13.86 -7.95 1.72
CA ASP A 157 12.98 -8.60 2.70
C ASP A 157 11.61 -8.87 2.07
N PRO A 158 11.30 -10.10 1.64
CA PRO A 158 10.07 -10.39 0.91
C PRO A 158 8.80 -10.26 1.77
N VAL A 159 8.94 -10.37 3.11
CA VAL A 159 7.82 -10.23 4.06
C VAL A 159 7.50 -8.76 4.29
N LYS A 160 8.51 -7.89 4.18
CA LYS A 160 8.38 -6.44 4.41
C LYS A 160 8.33 -5.61 3.14
N ASP A 161 8.58 -6.20 1.96
CA ASP A 161 8.47 -5.48 0.69
C ASP A 161 7.13 -4.74 0.60
N GLN A 162 7.20 -3.43 0.36
CA GLN A 162 6.05 -2.52 0.34
C GLN A 162 5.85 -1.85 -1.03
N THR A 163 6.47 -2.38 -2.07
CA THR A 163 6.31 -1.86 -3.43
C THR A 163 4.86 -1.92 -3.90
N ASP A 164 4.09 -2.89 -3.41
CA ASP A 164 2.67 -3.00 -3.68
C ASP A 164 1.85 -1.82 -3.12
N PHE A 165 2.21 -1.26 -1.97
CA PHE A 165 1.59 -0.04 -1.45
C PHE A 165 2.04 1.24 -2.17
N LEU A 166 3.11 1.17 -2.95
CA LEU A 166 3.66 2.28 -3.74
C LEU A 166 3.25 2.24 -5.21
N ALA A 167 2.62 1.17 -5.67
CA ALA A 167 2.38 0.89 -7.08
C ALA A 167 1.40 1.86 -7.79
N GLN A 168 0.80 2.80 -7.08
CA GLN A 168 -0.03 3.87 -7.64
C GLN A 168 0.66 5.24 -7.70
N ILE A 169 1.91 5.38 -7.22
CA ILE A 169 2.67 6.62 -7.42
C ILE A 169 3.01 6.84 -8.90
N ASN A 170 3.40 8.03 -9.26
CA ASN A 170 3.82 8.37 -10.62
C ASN A 170 5.34 8.60 -10.72
N PHE A 171 5.81 8.85 -11.95
CA PHE A 171 7.24 9.03 -12.21
C PHE A 171 7.83 10.24 -11.48
N THR A 172 7.14 11.37 -11.45
CA THR A 172 7.62 12.56 -10.75
C THR A 172 7.73 12.35 -9.24
N GLN A 173 6.85 11.52 -8.67
CA GLN A 173 6.93 11.13 -7.28
C GLN A 173 8.13 10.22 -7.03
N VAL A 174 8.30 9.12 -7.79
CA VAL A 174 9.43 8.20 -7.56
C VAL A 174 10.78 8.85 -7.77
N GLN A 175 10.87 9.85 -8.66
CA GLN A 175 12.10 10.62 -8.87
C GLN A 175 12.56 11.38 -7.62
N LYS A 176 11.64 11.78 -6.75
CA LYS A 176 11.94 12.49 -5.50
C LYS A 176 12.13 11.56 -4.31
N LEU A 177 11.79 10.28 -4.41
CA LEU A 177 11.80 9.38 -3.26
C LEU A 177 13.17 8.76 -2.99
N LEU A 178 13.48 8.65 -1.70
CA LEU A 178 14.57 7.85 -1.16
C LEU A 178 14.00 6.84 -0.14
N PHE A 179 14.50 5.62 -0.19
CA PHE A 179 14.13 4.53 0.71
C PHE A 179 15.35 4.00 1.47
N PRO A 180 15.88 4.72 2.49
CA PRO A 180 17.13 4.34 3.15
C PRO A 180 17.10 2.96 3.82
N THR A 181 15.94 2.52 4.30
CA THR A 181 15.74 1.17 4.87
C THR A 181 15.50 0.10 3.81
N GLY A 182 15.26 0.48 2.56
CA GLY A 182 14.85 -0.43 1.49
C GLY A 182 15.86 -1.52 1.11
N GLY A 183 17.15 -1.31 1.39
CA GLY A 183 18.19 -2.31 1.18
C GLY A 183 18.44 -3.23 2.39
N LEU A 184 17.66 -3.08 3.47
CA LEU A 184 17.82 -3.79 4.74
C LEU A 184 16.62 -4.71 5.01
N THR A 185 16.87 -5.80 5.71
CA THR A 185 15.81 -6.60 6.32
C THR A 185 15.28 -5.93 7.59
N LYS A 186 14.09 -6.30 8.02
CA LYS A 186 13.51 -5.78 9.28
C LYS A 186 14.39 -6.05 10.49
N THR A 187 15.06 -7.19 10.52
CA THR A 187 16.01 -7.57 11.58
C THR A 187 17.19 -6.60 11.60
N GLU A 188 17.81 -6.33 10.45
CA GLU A 188 18.92 -5.38 10.35
C GLU A 188 18.51 -3.96 10.75
N VAL A 189 17.29 -3.52 10.39
CA VAL A 189 16.76 -2.21 10.83
C VAL A 189 16.61 -2.14 12.35
N ARG A 190 16.13 -3.22 13.00
CA ARG A 190 16.02 -3.26 14.47
C ARG A 190 17.38 -3.30 15.17
N GLU A 191 18.33 -4.04 14.62
CA GLU A 191 19.72 -4.06 15.11
C GLU A 191 20.36 -2.67 15.00
N LEU A 192 20.20 -1.99 13.87
CA LEU A 192 20.64 -0.62 13.66
C LEU A 192 20.00 0.33 14.69
N ALA A 193 18.68 0.24 14.85
CA ALA A 193 17.94 1.08 15.80
C ALA A 193 18.44 0.87 17.25
N THR A 194 18.71 -0.36 17.63
CA THR A 194 19.24 -0.72 18.96
C THR A 194 20.67 -0.19 19.14
N LYS A 195 21.56 -0.44 18.17
CA LYS A 195 22.94 0.02 18.19
C LYS A 195 23.04 1.55 18.24
N ALA A 196 22.20 2.22 17.47
CA ALA A 196 22.11 3.68 17.45
C ALA A 196 21.34 4.24 18.66
N GLN A 197 20.82 3.40 19.55
CA GLN A 197 20.03 3.81 20.71
C GLN A 197 18.88 4.77 20.34
N LEU A 198 18.13 4.41 19.28
CA LEU A 198 17.00 5.23 18.83
C LEU A 198 15.85 5.18 19.85
N PRO A 199 15.14 6.29 20.10
CA PRO A 199 14.02 6.33 21.05
C PRO A 199 12.95 5.28 20.75
N SER A 200 12.73 4.98 19.47
CA SER A 200 11.72 4.05 18.96
C SER A 200 12.21 2.59 18.87
N ALA A 201 13.46 2.24 19.24
CA ALA A 201 14.04 0.91 19.01
C ALA A 201 13.19 -0.26 19.54
N GLN A 202 12.50 -0.06 20.65
CA GLN A 202 11.65 -1.07 21.31
C GLN A 202 10.16 -0.98 20.91
N ARG A 203 9.78 -0.01 20.06
CA ARG A 203 8.37 0.12 19.62
C ARG A 203 7.98 -1.06 18.73
N LYS A 204 6.75 -1.55 18.95
CA LYS A 204 6.13 -2.53 18.05
C LYS A 204 5.82 -1.88 16.71
N ASP A 205 5.81 -2.70 15.65
CA ASP A 205 5.37 -2.24 14.34
C ASP A 205 3.91 -1.82 14.40
N SER A 206 3.55 -0.77 13.67
CA SER A 206 2.14 -0.38 13.48
C SER A 206 1.38 -1.51 12.83
N GLN A 207 0.18 -1.77 13.32
CA GLN A 207 -0.73 -2.79 12.80
C GLN A 207 -2.01 -2.11 12.33
N GLY A 208 -2.55 -2.54 11.19
CA GLY A 208 -3.80 -2.03 10.65
C GLY A 208 -3.64 -0.85 9.68
N ILE A 209 -4.77 -0.23 9.37
CA ILE A 209 -4.85 0.89 8.42
C ILE A 209 -4.31 2.16 9.09
N CYS A 210 -3.44 2.86 8.38
CA CYS A 210 -2.63 3.97 8.90
C CYS A 210 -3.43 5.06 9.63
N PHE A 211 -4.64 5.40 9.15
CA PHE A 211 -5.45 6.48 9.72
C PHE A 211 -6.36 6.05 10.87
N LEU A 212 -6.66 4.78 11.01
CA LEU A 212 -7.56 4.28 12.03
C LEU A 212 -6.88 4.15 13.41
N GLY A 213 -5.56 4.14 13.45
CA GLY A 213 -4.85 3.91 14.70
C GLY A 213 -5.32 2.62 15.37
N LYS A 214 -5.94 2.72 16.54
CA LYS A 214 -6.53 1.60 17.28
C LYS A 214 -8.01 1.33 16.94
N ILE A 215 -8.63 2.15 16.09
CA ILE A 215 -10.06 2.02 15.76
C ILE A 215 -10.26 0.80 14.86
N ASN A 216 -11.28 0.02 15.17
CA ASN A 216 -11.67 -1.12 14.35
C ASN A 216 -12.28 -0.63 13.02
N TYR A 217 -11.81 -1.17 11.89
CA TYR A 217 -12.31 -0.82 10.56
C TYR A 217 -13.84 -0.95 10.42
N ASN A 218 -14.43 -2.01 10.98
CA ASN A 218 -15.88 -2.19 10.91
C ASN A 218 -16.63 -1.13 11.72
N GLU A 219 -16.09 -0.70 12.86
CA GLU A 219 -16.66 0.39 13.66
C GLU A 219 -16.62 1.71 12.90
N PHE A 220 -15.49 2.01 12.25
CA PHE A 220 -15.37 3.17 11.37
C PHE A 220 -16.43 3.15 10.26
N ILE A 221 -16.55 2.04 9.54
CA ILE A 221 -17.55 1.88 8.46
C ILE A 221 -18.98 1.96 9.00
N GLU A 222 -19.25 1.40 10.18
CA GLU A 222 -20.58 1.48 10.83
C GLU A 222 -20.95 2.93 11.18
N ARG A 223 -20.02 3.74 11.68
CA ARG A 223 -20.24 5.18 11.93
C ARG A 223 -20.48 5.97 10.65
N ALA A 224 -19.70 5.68 9.59
CA ALA A 224 -19.78 6.40 8.32
C ALA A 224 -21.04 6.04 7.51
N LEU A 225 -21.44 4.76 7.47
CA LEU A 225 -22.50 4.24 6.59
C LEU A 225 -23.73 3.69 7.33
N GLY A 226 -23.63 3.57 8.66
CA GLY A 226 -24.66 2.92 9.46
C GLY A 226 -24.77 1.43 9.21
N THR A 227 -25.90 0.85 9.61
CA THR A 227 -26.21 -0.56 9.38
C THR A 227 -27.37 -0.71 8.39
N LYS A 228 -27.31 -1.72 7.54
CA LYS A 228 -28.38 -2.13 6.63
C LYS A 228 -28.48 -3.66 6.67
N PRO A 229 -29.34 -4.21 7.55
CA PRO A 229 -29.48 -5.66 7.67
C PRO A 229 -29.82 -6.33 6.33
N GLY A 230 -29.13 -7.43 6.04
CA GLY A 230 -29.31 -8.21 4.82
C GLY A 230 -29.13 -9.70 5.09
N ARG A 231 -29.39 -10.53 4.06
CA ARG A 231 -29.33 -11.99 4.18
C ARG A 231 -27.97 -12.52 3.76
N ILE A 232 -27.50 -13.55 4.50
CA ILE A 232 -26.40 -14.41 4.07
C ILE A 232 -27.02 -15.68 3.49
N ILE A 233 -26.71 -15.98 2.23
CA ILE A 233 -27.28 -17.10 1.47
C ILE A 233 -26.15 -18.06 1.11
N GLU A 234 -26.35 -19.35 1.37
CA GLU A 234 -25.48 -20.41 0.86
C GLU A 234 -25.67 -20.52 -0.65
N LYS A 235 -24.60 -20.38 -1.42
CA LYS A 235 -24.64 -20.33 -2.89
C LYS A 235 -25.16 -21.62 -3.50
N GLU A 236 -24.74 -22.75 -2.97
CA GLU A 236 -25.03 -24.09 -3.49
C GLU A 236 -26.51 -24.49 -3.32
N THR A 237 -27.10 -24.10 -2.18
CA THR A 237 -28.47 -24.51 -1.84
C THR A 237 -29.50 -23.41 -2.03
N GLY A 238 -29.06 -22.14 -2.15
CA GLY A 238 -29.95 -20.98 -2.16
C GLY A 238 -30.61 -20.69 -0.81
N LYS A 239 -30.28 -21.43 0.26
CA LYS A 239 -30.87 -21.23 1.59
C LYS A 239 -30.30 -20.02 2.30
N THR A 240 -31.14 -19.26 2.97
CA THR A 240 -30.70 -18.23 3.92
C THR A 240 -30.18 -18.93 5.18
N ILE A 241 -28.91 -18.68 5.52
CA ILE A 241 -28.21 -19.31 6.65
C ILE A 241 -27.82 -18.30 7.73
N GLY A 242 -28.06 -17.01 7.51
CA GLY A 242 -27.77 -15.95 8.47
C GLY A 242 -28.15 -14.57 7.97
N THR A 243 -27.78 -13.58 8.77
CA THR A 243 -27.94 -12.15 8.45
C THR A 243 -26.66 -11.40 8.67
N HIS A 244 -26.51 -10.27 8.00
CA HIS A 244 -25.37 -9.36 8.17
C HIS A 244 -25.81 -7.92 8.38
N LYS A 245 -24.94 -7.05 8.90
CA LYS A 245 -25.21 -5.64 9.20
C LYS A 245 -25.17 -4.70 7.97
N GLY A 246 -24.66 -5.17 6.82
CA GLY A 246 -24.48 -4.44 5.56
C GLY A 246 -23.45 -5.11 4.68
N TYR A 247 -23.64 -5.11 3.33
CA TYR A 247 -22.68 -5.73 2.41
C TYR A 247 -21.29 -5.09 2.45
N TRP A 248 -21.20 -3.83 2.89
CA TRP A 248 -19.95 -3.08 2.98
C TRP A 248 -19.00 -3.56 4.09
N PHE A 249 -19.47 -4.38 5.02
CA PHE A 249 -18.62 -5.04 6.03
C PHE A 249 -17.94 -6.30 5.51
N HIS A 250 -18.16 -6.66 4.23
CA HIS A 250 -17.72 -7.94 3.70
C HIS A 250 -16.88 -7.78 2.44
N THR A 251 -15.83 -8.61 2.33
CA THR A 251 -14.94 -8.69 1.17
C THR A 251 -14.97 -10.11 0.60
N ILE A 252 -14.83 -10.25 -0.73
CA ILE A 252 -14.70 -11.56 -1.39
C ILE A 252 -13.46 -12.28 -0.87
N GLY A 253 -13.60 -13.57 -0.53
CA GLY A 253 -12.59 -14.38 0.14
C GLY A 253 -12.57 -14.26 1.67
N GLN A 254 -13.40 -13.39 2.27
CA GLN A 254 -13.48 -13.23 3.73
C GLN A 254 -14.04 -14.50 4.38
N ARG A 255 -13.34 -14.98 5.43
CA ARG A 255 -13.73 -16.13 6.25
C ARG A 255 -14.19 -15.73 7.64
N LYS A 256 -13.51 -14.76 8.28
CA LYS A 256 -13.77 -14.34 9.66
C LYS A 256 -14.89 -13.33 9.73
N GLY A 257 -15.60 -13.28 10.87
CA GLY A 257 -16.61 -12.24 11.15
C GLY A 257 -17.97 -12.43 10.48
N LEU A 258 -18.27 -13.63 9.93
CA LEU A 258 -19.57 -13.93 9.31
C LEU A 258 -20.66 -14.32 10.34
N GLY A 259 -20.29 -14.69 11.57
CA GLY A 259 -21.24 -15.08 12.61
C GLY A 259 -22.01 -16.38 12.30
N LEU A 260 -21.51 -17.25 11.41
CA LEU A 260 -22.15 -18.47 10.96
C LEU A 260 -21.56 -19.70 11.68
N SER A 261 -22.42 -20.63 12.05
CA SER A 261 -22.05 -21.97 12.52
C SER A 261 -21.93 -22.98 11.37
N GLY A 262 -21.31 -24.13 11.64
CA GLY A 262 -21.21 -25.25 10.67
C GLY A 262 -20.28 -24.98 9.47
N GLY A 263 -19.37 -23.99 9.57
CA GLY A 263 -18.38 -23.67 8.56
C GLY A 263 -17.20 -24.63 8.46
N PRO A 264 -16.11 -24.23 7.78
CA PRO A 264 -15.80 -22.84 7.41
C PRO A 264 -16.64 -22.30 6.24
N TRP A 265 -16.97 -21.00 6.32
CA TRP A 265 -17.71 -20.27 5.28
C TRP A 265 -16.82 -19.18 4.68
N PHE A 266 -16.97 -18.96 3.35
CA PHE A 266 -16.23 -17.92 2.62
C PHE A 266 -17.20 -17.06 1.81
N VAL A 267 -17.01 -15.75 1.81
CA VAL A 267 -17.74 -14.83 0.93
C VAL A 267 -17.27 -15.04 -0.50
N VAL A 268 -18.18 -15.46 -1.37
CA VAL A 268 -17.88 -15.69 -2.81
C VAL A 268 -18.49 -14.64 -3.73
N LYS A 269 -19.57 -13.97 -3.29
CA LYS A 269 -20.20 -12.89 -4.07
C LYS A 269 -20.99 -11.94 -3.19
N LYS A 270 -21.10 -10.69 -3.64
CA LYS A 270 -21.98 -9.67 -3.04
C LYS A 270 -23.03 -9.24 -4.07
N ASP A 271 -24.32 -9.30 -3.72
CA ASP A 271 -25.41 -8.68 -4.48
C ASP A 271 -25.79 -7.36 -3.78
N ILE A 272 -25.20 -6.29 -4.25
CA ILE A 272 -25.32 -4.95 -3.66
C ILE A 272 -26.77 -4.44 -3.76
N LYS A 273 -27.42 -4.66 -4.90
CA LYS A 273 -28.79 -4.18 -5.15
C LYS A 273 -29.79 -4.81 -4.21
N ARG A 274 -29.65 -6.10 -3.91
CA ARG A 274 -30.53 -6.84 -3.00
C ARG A 274 -30.02 -6.88 -1.57
N ASN A 275 -28.82 -6.33 -1.31
CA ASN A 275 -28.15 -6.41 -0.02
C ASN A 275 -27.99 -7.86 0.48
N ILE A 276 -27.43 -8.74 -0.37
CA ILE A 276 -27.23 -10.15 -0.08
C ILE A 276 -25.74 -10.47 -0.16
N ILE A 277 -25.27 -11.28 0.79
CA ILE A 277 -23.95 -11.91 0.76
C ILE A 277 -24.13 -13.38 0.41
N LEU A 278 -23.48 -13.84 -0.66
CA LEU A 278 -23.40 -15.24 -1.02
C LEU A 278 -22.13 -15.84 -0.42
N VAL A 279 -22.30 -16.93 0.28
CA VAL A 279 -21.18 -17.67 0.91
C VAL A 279 -21.17 -19.11 0.41
N SER A 280 -19.97 -19.70 0.35
CA SER A 280 -19.79 -21.13 0.03
C SER A 280 -19.12 -21.83 1.22
N ARG A 281 -19.49 -23.11 1.44
CA ARG A 281 -19.01 -23.91 2.56
C ARG A 281 -17.84 -24.79 2.17
N GLY A 282 -16.84 -24.86 3.04
CA GLY A 282 -15.70 -25.76 2.89
C GLY A 282 -14.38 -25.10 3.22
N TYR A 283 -13.32 -25.89 3.31
CA TYR A 283 -11.98 -25.39 3.55
C TYR A 283 -11.41 -24.67 2.33
N ASP A 284 -11.85 -25.04 1.14
CA ASP A 284 -11.29 -24.59 -0.12
C ASP A 284 -12.36 -24.57 -1.24
N PRO A 285 -13.43 -23.73 -1.13
CA PRO A 285 -14.44 -23.66 -2.15
C PRO A 285 -13.86 -23.11 -3.45
N GLN A 286 -14.01 -23.83 -4.55
CA GLN A 286 -13.49 -23.46 -5.87
C GLN A 286 -13.93 -22.07 -6.32
N ASP A 287 -15.12 -21.64 -5.93
CA ASP A 287 -15.69 -20.33 -6.26
C ASP A 287 -14.92 -19.11 -5.71
N GLN A 288 -14.00 -19.32 -4.78
CA GLN A 288 -13.14 -18.23 -4.31
C GLN A 288 -11.85 -18.07 -5.13
N TYR A 289 -11.60 -19.02 -6.06
CA TYR A 289 -10.45 -18.97 -6.94
C TYR A 289 -10.83 -18.46 -8.32
N GLY A 290 -9.91 -17.77 -8.96
CA GLY A 290 -9.98 -17.34 -10.33
C GLY A 290 -8.60 -17.32 -10.97
N GLN A 291 -8.53 -17.28 -12.28
CA GLN A 291 -7.29 -17.16 -13.04
C GLN A 291 -7.29 -15.94 -13.96
N HIS A 292 -8.45 -15.37 -14.20
CA HIS A 292 -8.62 -14.24 -15.11
C HIS A 292 -8.95 -12.98 -14.32
N ILE A 293 -8.16 -11.93 -14.52
CA ILE A 293 -8.34 -10.63 -13.86
C ILE A 293 -8.51 -9.57 -14.95
N GLN A 294 -9.61 -8.83 -14.88
CA GLN A 294 -9.79 -7.63 -15.68
C GLN A 294 -9.48 -6.40 -14.83
N MET A 295 -8.62 -5.55 -15.35
CA MET A 295 -8.22 -4.30 -14.72
C MET A 295 -8.70 -3.10 -15.51
N ALA A 296 -8.88 -1.99 -14.82
CA ALA A 296 -9.01 -0.68 -15.41
C ALA A 296 -7.66 -0.22 -16.02
N GLU A 297 -7.51 1.07 -16.21
CA GLU A 297 -6.27 1.67 -16.66
C GLU A 297 -5.08 1.23 -15.79
N LEU A 298 -3.95 0.91 -16.43
CA LEU A 298 -2.72 0.58 -15.76
C LEU A 298 -1.93 1.86 -15.46
N ASN A 299 -1.72 2.15 -14.18
CA ASN A 299 -0.80 3.20 -13.75
C ASN A 299 0.63 2.70 -13.91
N ASN A 300 1.34 3.18 -14.90
CA ASN A 300 2.76 2.91 -15.06
C ASN A 300 3.57 3.96 -14.28
N ILE A 301 4.37 3.53 -13.30
CA ILE A 301 5.19 4.43 -12.47
C ILE A 301 6.27 5.11 -13.32
N SER A 302 6.94 4.33 -14.17
CA SER A 302 8.01 4.81 -15.06
C SER A 302 7.64 4.53 -16.52
N GLN A 303 8.00 3.40 -17.05
CA GLN A 303 7.59 2.93 -18.37
C GLN A 303 6.62 1.76 -18.25
N SER A 304 5.82 1.53 -19.30
CA SER A 304 4.98 0.33 -19.36
C SER A 304 5.84 -0.94 -19.42
N PRO A 305 5.31 -2.10 -18.98
CA PRO A 305 6.03 -3.37 -19.11
C PRO A 305 6.44 -3.67 -20.55
N TRP A 306 5.64 -3.32 -21.53
CA TRP A 306 5.95 -3.49 -22.95
C TRP A 306 7.13 -2.62 -23.40
N ALA A 307 7.11 -1.33 -23.04
CA ALA A 307 8.22 -0.44 -23.35
C ALA A 307 9.54 -0.89 -22.71
N TYR A 308 9.48 -1.43 -21.48
CA TYR A 308 10.63 -2.03 -20.80
C TYR A 308 11.21 -3.21 -21.59
N LEU A 309 10.35 -4.03 -22.21
CA LEU A 309 10.74 -5.18 -23.05
C LEU A 309 11.04 -4.80 -24.51
N GLY A 310 10.94 -3.52 -24.87
CA GLY A 310 11.14 -3.05 -26.25
C GLY A 310 9.98 -3.39 -27.19
N ILE A 311 8.79 -3.63 -26.65
CA ILE A 311 7.57 -3.96 -27.41
C ILE A 311 6.72 -2.68 -27.51
N ASN A 312 6.28 -2.34 -28.72
CA ASN A 312 5.47 -1.13 -28.96
C ASN A 312 3.95 -1.38 -28.96
N ASP A 313 3.53 -2.64 -28.95
CA ASP A 313 2.11 -3.03 -29.02
C ASP A 313 1.67 -3.70 -27.70
N GLU A 314 0.86 -3.00 -26.91
CA GLU A 314 0.34 -3.49 -25.64
C GLU A 314 -0.71 -4.60 -25.79
N THR A 315 -1.22 -4.86 -27.01
CA THR A 315 -2.09 -6.01 -27.28
C THR A 315 -1.31 -7.33 -27.32
N THR A 316 0.00 -7.25 -27.49
CA THR A 316 0.91 -8.41 -27.38
C THR A 316 0.90 -8.93 -25.95
N SER A 317 0.65 -10.21 -25.76
CA SER A 317 0.71 -10.85 -24.44
C SER A 317 2.16 -10.96 -23.98
N ILE A 318 2.45 -10.51 -22.77
CA ILE A 318 3.77 -10.57 -22.14
C ILE A 318 3.71 -11.33 -20.81
N GLU A 319 4.79 -12.04 -20.47
CA GLU A 319 4.92 -12.70 -19.16
C GLU A 319 5.31 -11.69 -18.09
N VAL A 320 4.64 -11.75 -16.95
CA VAL A 320 4.83 -10.88 -15.79
C VAL A 320 4.71 -11.65 -14.49
N CYS A 321 5.27 -11.10 -13.41
CA CYS A 321 4.87 -11.44 -12.05
C CYS A 321 3.89 -10.39 -11.52
N PHE A 322 3.04 -10.79 -10.57
CA PHE A 322 2.06 -9.85 -10.00
C PHE A 322 1.62 -10.23 -8.59
N LYS A 323 1.02 -9.26 -7.88
CA LYS A 323 0.36 -9.42 -6.58
C LYS A 323 -1.02 -8.76 -6.62
N ILE A 324 -2.02 -9.37 -5.96
CA ILE A 324 -3.36 -8.77 -5.79
C ILE A 324 -3.66 -8.39 -4.33
N ARG A 325 -2.71 -8.61 -3.46
CA ARG A 325 -2.74 -8.27 -2.02
C ARG A 325 -1.31 -8.25 -1.47
N HIS A 326 -1.16 -7.70 -0.28
CA HIS A 326 0.13 -7.71 0.40
C HIS A 326 0.46 -9.12 0.93
N THR A 327 1.28 -9.84 0.19
CA THR A 327 1.82 -11.16 0.53
C THR A 327 3.28 -11.24 0.07
N PRO A 328 4.13 -12.09 0.68
CA PRO A 328 5.50 -12.26 0.22
C PRO A 328 5.60 -12.94 -1.15
N GLU A 329 4.61 -13.75 -1.51
CA GLU A 329 4.62 -14.54 -2.75
C GLU A 329 4.22 -13.71 -3.97
N PHE A 330 4.90 -13.95 -5.08
CA PHE A 330 4.55 -13.44 -6.40
C PHE A 330 3.86 -14.53 -7.20
N THR A 331 2.85 -14.14 -7.96
CA THR A 331 2.16 -15.03 -8.90
C THR A 331 2.63 -14.73 -10.32
N ARG A 332 2.90 -15.77 -11.13
CA ARG A 332 3.22 -15.63 -12.55
C ARG A 332 1.96 -15.60 -13.39
N GLY A 333 1.98 -14.82 -14.46
CA GLY A 333 0.87 -14.73 -15.40
C GLY A 333 1.27 -13.99 -16.67
N SER A 334 0.30 -13.85 -17.55
CA SER A 334 0.45 -13.08 -18.77
C SER A 334 -0.47 -11.85 -18.78
N LEU A 335 0.07 -10.73 -19.22
CA LEU A 335 -0.58 -9.43 -19.26
C LEU A 335 -0.75 -8.98 -20.70
N ARG A 336 -1.94 -8.46 -21.05
CA ARG A 336 -2.20 -7.82 -22.36
C ARG A 336 -3.26 -6.72 -22.22
N TYR A 337 -3.24 -5.79 -23.16
CA TYR A 337 -4.35 -4.85 -23.35
C TYR A 337 -5.37 -5.43 -24.33
N ASN A 338 -6.63 -5.51 -23.93
CA ASN A 338 -7.73 -5.91 -24.78
C ASN A 338 -8.42 -4.65 -25.35
N ALA A 339 -8.12 -4.33 -26.61
CA ALA A 339 -8.63 -3.12 -27.28
C ALA A 339 -10.15 -3.12 -27.43
N GLU A 340 -10.78 -4.27 -27.67
CA GLU A 340 -12.24 -4.38 -27.82
C GLU A 340 -12.98 -4.04 -26.52
N LYS A 341 -12.41 -4.45 -25.39
CA LYS A 341 -12.98 -4.19 -24.06
C LYS A 341 -12.43 -2.91 -23.41
N SER A 342 -11.42 -2.28 -24.01
CA SER A 342 -10.68 -1.13 -23.47
C SER A 342 -10.20 -1.41 -22.03
N ARG A 343 -9.55 -2.56 -21.81
CA ARG A 343 -9.14 -3.04 -20.48
C ARG A 343 -7.88 -3.87 -20.57
N TYR A 344 -7.12 -3.87 -19.46
CA TYR A 344 -6.03 -4.82 -19.28
C TYR A 344 -6.57 -6.16 -18.78
N GLU A 345 -6.07 -7.24 -19.35
CA GLU A 345 -6.37 -8.62 -18.95
C GLU A 345 -5.09 -9.26 -18.44
N LEU A 346 -5.19 -9.87 -17.26
CA LEU A 346 -4.10 -10.58 -16.59
C LEU A 346 -4.56 -12.02 -16.33
N ASP A 347 -3.87 -12.97 -16.96
CA ASP A 347 -4.17 -14.39 -16.87
C ASP A 347 -3.12 -15.06 -16.00
N SER A 348 -3.53 -15.60 -14.85
CA SER A 348 -2.66 -16.27 -13.90
C SER A 348 -2.33 -17.69 -14.33
N GLN A 349 -1.09 -18.13 -14.15
CA GLN A 349 -0.68 -19.52 -14.38
C GLN A 349 -1.31 -20.49 -13.36
N THR A 350 -1.65 -20.00 -12.17
CA THR A 350 -2.25 -20.80 -11.09
C THR A 350 -3.53 -20.15 -10.57
N PRO A 351 -4.49 -20.93 -10.06
CA PRO A 351 -5.68 -20.37 -9.42
C PRO A 351 -5.32 -19.48 -8.22
N ILE A 352 -5.93 -18.30 -8.16
CA ILE A 352 -5.69 -17.29 -7.11
C ILE A 352 -6.95 -17.13 -6.27
N GLN A 353 -6.79 -17.16 -4.95
CA GLN A 353 -7.88 -16.98 -4.02
C GLN A 353 -8.24 -15.50 -3.83
N GLY A 354 -9.55 -15.19 -3.87
CA GLY A 354 -10.09 -13.92 -3.39
C GLY A 354 -9.70 -12.71 -4.25
N ILE A 355 -9.83 -12.80 -5.56
CA ILE A 355 -9.70 -11.65 -6.46
C ILE A 355 -10.86 -10.70 -6.16
N ALA A 356 -10.55 -9.55 -5.57
CA ALA A 356 -11.55 -8.60 -5.07
C ALA A 356 -11.60 -7.34 -5.93
N PRO A 357 -12.75 -7.03 -6.57
CA PRO A 357 -12.94 -5.76 -7.26
C PRO A 357 -12.72 -4.57 -6.33
N GLY A 358 -12.01 -3.55 -6.85
CA GLY A 358 -11.58 -2.36 -6.09
C GLY A 358 -10.20 -2.47 -5.47
N GLN A 359 -9.64 -3.68 -5.31
CA GLN A 359 -8.22 -3.90 -5.03
C GLN A 359 -7.39 -3.68 -6.30
N TYR A 360 -6.08 -3.73 -6.17
CA TYR A 360 -5.13 -3.49 -7.27
C TYR A 360 -4.34 -4.74 -7.60
N ALA A 361 -4.19 -5.04 -8.88
CA ALA A 361 -3.18 -5.98 -9.35
C ALA A 361 -1.90 -5.18 -9.62
N VAL A 362 -0.87 -5.46 -8.88
CA VAL A 362 0.45 -4.83 -8.98
C VAL A 362 1.33 -5.67 -9.89
N ILE A 363 1.90 -5.04 -10.90
CA ILE A 363 2.64 -5.71 -11.97
C ILE A 363 4.15 -5.54 -11.76
N TYR A 364 4.87 -6.65 -11.89
CA TYR A 364 6.32 -6.73 -11.76
C TYR A 364 6.93 -7.42 -12.99
N ASP A 365 8.23 -7.21 -13.20
CA ASP A 365 8.99 -8.00 -14.16
C ASP A 365 9.04 -9.49 -13.74
N ILE A 366 9.47 -10.35 -14.66
CA ILE A 366 9.45 -11.81 -14.44
C ILE A 366 10.37 -12.26 -13.30
N ASP A 367 11.39 -11.48 -12.99
CA ASP A 367 12.34 -11.71 -11.90
C ASP A 367 11.92 -11.02 -10.60
N HIS A 368 10.73 -10.37 -10.60
CA HIS A 368 10.12 -9.59 -9.52
C HIS A 368 11.04 -8.56 -8.85
N ASN A 369 11.98 -7.98 -9.62
CA ASN A 369 12.87 -6.93 -9.17
C ASN A 369 12.30 -5.53 -9.38
N ILE A 370 11.52 -5.33 -10.46
CA ILE A 370 10.96 -4.04 -10.87
C ILE A 370 9.45 -4.04 -10.69
N CYS A 371 8.93 -3.03 -9.97
CA CYS A 371 7.51 -2.75 -9.89
C CYS A 371 7.14 -1.74 -10.98
N PHE A 372 6.37 -2.16 -11.97
CA PHE A 372 5.93 -1.27 -13.05
C PHE A 372 4.81 -0.33 -12.61
N GLY A 373 3.97 -0.79 -11.67
CA GLY A 373 2.79 -0.08 -11.22
C GLY A 373 1.61 -1.00 -11.01
N SER A 374 0.38 -0.51 -11.13
CA SER A 374 -0.81 -1.32 -10.85
C SER A 374 -2.05 -0.86 -11.58
N GLY A 375 -2.99 -1.79 -11.80
CA GLY A 375 -4.33 -1.52 -12.30
C GLY A 375 -5.40 -1.92 -11.28
N MET A 376 -6.47 -1.12 -11.15
CA MET A 376 -7.59 -1.47 -10.29
C MET A 376 -8.36 -2.67 -10.86
N ILE A 377 -8.57 -3.68 -10.04
CA ILE A 377 -9.32 -4.88 -10.40
C ILE A 377 -10.80 -4.51 -10.56
N ILE A 378 -11.35 -4.75 -11.76
CA ILE A 378 -12.77 -4.58 -12.05
C ILE A 378 -13.51 -5.88 -11.77
N LYS A 379 -12.91 -7.00 -12.18
CA LYS A 379 -13.52 -8.33 -12.10
C LYS A 379 -12.44 -9.41 -12.08
N GLY A 380 -12.72 -10.51 -11.34
CA GLY A 380 -11.98 -11.76 -11.39
C GLY A 380 -12.92 -12.94 -11.63
N TYR A 381 -12.46 -13.99 -12.33
CA TYR A 381 -13.21 -15.22 -12.59
C TYR A 381 -12.30 -16.38 -12.98
#